data_890b183fe06d10e0734b25941236d968
#
_entry.id   890b183fe06d10e0734b25941236d968
#
_cell.length_a   1.000
_cell.length_b   1.000
_cell.length_c   1.000
_cell.angle_alpha   90.00
_cell.angle_beta   90.00
_cell.angle_gamma   90.00
#
_symmetry.space_group_name_H-M   'P 1'
#
loop_
_entity.id
_entity.type
_entity.pdbx_description
1 polymer ?
#
loop_
_entity_poly.entity_id
_entity_poly.type
_entity_poly.pdbx_seq_one_letter_code
_entity_poly.pdbx_strand_id
1 'polypeptide(L)' 'VNGLELFFDILLGVVAVVIAWFAVFSVMKLYQGQR' A
#
# COMPACT_ATOMS: atom_id res chain seq x y z
N VAL A 1 19.77 -14.18 -10.39
CA VAL A 1 18.47 -13.77 -9.88
C VAL A 1 17.37 -14.46 -10.67
N ASN A 2 16.47 -15.10 -9.96
CA ASN A 2 15.38 -15.81 -10.59
C ASN A 2 14.22 -14.87 -10.88
N GLY A 3 13.55 -15.15 -12.00
CA GLY A 3 12.39 -14.34 -12.33
C GLY A 3 11.31 -14.40 -11.27
N LEU A 4 11.19 -15.56 -10.63
CA LEU A 4 10.21 -15.72 -9.58
C LEU A 4 10.51 -14.80 -8.41
N GLU A 5 11.78 -14.67 -8.07
CA GLU A 5 12.15 -13.82 -6.95
C GLU A 5 11.85 -12.36 -7.27
N LEU A 6 12.17 -11.94 -8.48
CA LEU A 6 11.90 -10.58 -8.89
C LEU A 6 10.41 -10.31 -8.89
N PHE A 7 9.64 -11.24 -9.40
CA PHE A 7 8.19 -11.11 -9.45
C PHE A 7 7.61 -10.98 -8.06
N PHE A 8 8.09 -11.81 -7.14
CA PHE A 8 7.61 -11.78 -5.77
C PHE A 8 7.94 -10.46 -5.10
N ASP A 9 9.13 -9.95 -5.37
CA ASP A 9 9.55 -8.69 -4.77
C ASP A 9 8.66 -7.55 -5.24
N ILE A 10 8.40 -7.51 -6.53
CA ILE A 10 7.55 -6.46 -7.08
C ILE A 10 6.15 -6.58 -6.51
N LEU A 11 5.64 -7.79 -6.40
CA LEU A 11 4.32 -8.01 -5.85
C LEU A 11 4.22 -7.50 -4.43
N LEU A 12 5.23 -7.78 -3.64
CA LEU A 12 5.27 -7.32 -2.26
C LEU A 12 5.28 -5.80 -2.20
N GLY A 13 6.06 -5.19 -3.05
CA GLY A 13 6.12 -3.73 -3.08
C GLY A 13 4.80 -3.11 -3.45
N VAL A 14 4.15 -3.68 -4.45
CA VAL A 14 2.85 -3.15 -4.89
C VAL A 14 1.83 -3.27 -3.78
N VAL A 15 1.78 -4.42 -3.13
CA VAL A 15 0.83 -4.63 -2.05
C VAL A 15 1.09 -3.66 -0.91
N ALA A 16 2.35 -3.47 -0.57
CA ALA A 16 2.69 -2.55 0.51
C ALA A 16 2.26 -1.13 0.18
N VAL A 17 2.48 -0.72 -1.06
CA VAL A 17 2.10 0.63 -1.49
C VAL A 17 0.58 0.79 -1.41
N VAL A 18 -0.14 -0.21 -1.88
CA VAL A 18 -1.60 -0.14 -1.87
C VAL A 18 -2.13 -0.04 -0.45
N ILE A 19 -1.57 -0.85 0.44
CA ILE A 19 -2.01 -0.82 1.83
C ILE A 19 -1.71 0.53 2.46
N ALA A 20 -0.52 1.05 2.22
CA ALA A 20 -0.15 2.34 2.77
C ALA A 20 -1.06 3.44 2.25
N TRP A 21 -1.39 3.38 0.97
CA TRP A 21 -2.29 4.35 0.37
C TRP A 21 -3.64 4.32 1.05
N PHE A 22 -4.18 3.13 1.23
CA PHE A 22 -5.47 2.97 1.87
C PHE A 22 -5.44 3.49 3.30
N ALA A 23 -4.37 3.21 4.01
CA ALA A 23 -4.24 3.64 5.40
C ALA A 23 -4.24 5.16 5.48
N VAL A 24 -3.49 5.80 4.60
CA VAL A 24 -3.42 7.26 4.59
C VAL A 24 -4.78 7.85 4.27
N PHE A 25 -5.45 7.28 3.29
CA PHE A 25 -6.78 7.77 2.91
C PHE A 25 -7.76 7.65 4.06
N SER A 26 -7.72 6.53 4.76
CA SER A 26 -8.61 6.30 5.88
C SER A 26 -8.37 7.31 6.98
N VAL A 27 -7.10 7.54 7.29
CA VAL A 27 -6.76 8.47 8.36
C VAL A 27 -7.19 9.88 7.99
N MET A 28 -6.94 10.27 6.76
CA MET A 28 -7.32 11.61 6.31
C MET A 28 -8.82 11.80 6.35
N LYS A 29 -9.55 10.77 5.93
CA LYS A 29 -11.01 10.85 5.95
C LYS A 29 -11.52 10.99 7.37
N LEU A 30 -10.91 10.27 8.29
CA LEU A 30 -11.32 10.32 9.68
C LEU A 30 -11.11 11.72 10.23
N TYR A 31 -9.97 12.29 9.96
CA TYR A 31 -9.67 13.62 10.46
C TYR A 31 -10.61 14.66 9.90
N GLN A 32 -10.85 14.60 8.61
CA GLN A 32 -11.70 15.58 7.97
C GLN A 32 -13.16 15.34 8.26
N GLY A 33 -13.54 14.09 8.28
CA GLY A 33 -14.92 13.74 8.55
C GLY A 33 -15.38 14.17 9.92
N GLN A 34 -14.43 14.31 10.80
CA GLN A 34 -14.74 14.71 12.16
C GLN A 34 -15.41 16.08 12.21
N ARG A 35 -15.02 16.91 11.25
CA ARG A 35 -15.57 18.26 11.21
C ARG A 35 -16.99 18.27 10.87
#